data_2a1c5b5fa108948e98e5783fa90b5dd0
#
_entry.id   2a1c5b5fa108948e98e5783fa90b5dd0
#
_cell.length_a   1.000
_cell.length_b   1.000
_cell.length_c   1.000
_cell.angle_alpha   90.00
_cell.angle_beta   90.00
_cell.angle_gamma   90.00
#
_symmetry.space_group_name_H-M   'P 1'
#
loop_
_entity.id
_entity.type
_entity.pdbx_description
1 polymer ?
#
loop_
_entity_poly.entity_id
_entity_poly.type
_entity_poly.pdbx_seq_one_letter_code
_entity_poly.pdbx_strand_id
1 'polypeptide(L)'
;MIGIPWMLAFALRDSGWYLRNDIIWMKENPMPESCKDRCSRCYEHIFLLSKSRKYFFDAKAISEPIAPATAERLKRGMKGGSKYGKPVPGQPQTQTINRPREHGEITDCMINPMRNKRDVWVVNTVPFKGGHYAAYPPKLVEPCLLSGCPEGGIVLDPFFGSGTTGMVAKQMGRHYIGIELNPEYAELAKARIGGEI
;
A
#
# COMPACT_ATOMS: atom_id res chain seq x y z
N MET A 1 13.55 11.64 -17.90
CA MET A 1 13.07 11.32 -16.53
C MET A 1 14.21 11.60 -15.56
N ILE A 2 13.98 12.40 -14.50
CA ILE A 2 15.05 12.79 -13.55
C ILE A 2 15.23 11.73 -12.44
N GLY A 3 14.20 10.96 -12.12
CA GLY A 3 14.27 9.86 -11.14
C GLY A 3 14.20 10.30 -9.67
N ILE A 4 13.67 11.50 -9.37
CA ILE A 4 13.59 12.06 -8.02
C ILE A 4 13.01 11.08 -6.98
N PRO A 5 11.92 10.34 -7.22
CA PRO A 5 11.40 9.40 -6.22
C PRO A 5 12.44 8.36 -5.78
N TRP A 6 13.18 7.79 -6.71
CA TRP A 6 14.24 6.83 -6.42
C TRP A 6 15.46 7.44 -5.74
N MET A 7 15.82 8.67 -6.15
CA MET A 7 16.91 9.41 -5.48
C MET A 7 16.56 9.64 -4.01
N LEU A 8 15.34 10.05 -3.71
CA LEU A 8 14.87 10.23 -2.33
C LEU A 8 14.86 8.90 -1.56
N ALA A 9 14.34 7.81 -2.15
CA ALA A 9 14.31 6.51 -1.51
C ALA A 9 15.71 6.00 -1.16
N PHE A 10 16.68 6.18 -2.05
CA PHE A 10 18.07 5.80 -1.81
C PHE A 10 18.77 6.71 -0.79
N ALA A 11 18.52 8.02 -0.83
CA ALA A 11 19.07 8.95 0.17
C ALA A 11 18.54 8.63 1.58
N LEU A 12 17.27 8.32 1.71
CA LEU A 12 16.69 7.89 2.99
C LEU A 12 17.29 6.56 3.45
N ARG A 13 17.45 5.58 2.57
CA ARG A 13 18.11 4.32 2.88
C ARG A 13 19.55 4.55 3.37
N ASP A 14 20.30 5.38 2.67
CA ASP A 14 21.70 5.69 3.01
C ASP A 14 21.80 6.48 4.33
N SER A 15 20.74 7.20 4.73
CA SER A 15 20.61 7.84 6.04
C SER A 15 20.11 6.89 7.16
N GLY A 16 20.04 5.57 6.88
CA GLY A 16 19.77 4.52 7.87
C GLY A 16 18.31 4.06 7.96
N TRP A 17 17.45 4.47 7.01
CA TRP A 17 16.12 3.87 6.88
C TRP A 17 16.18 2.54 6.14
N TYR A 18 15.29 1.62 6.51
CA TYR A 18 15.09 0.38 5.77
C TYR A 18 14.06 0.59 4.67
N LEU A 19 14.44 0.55 3.42
CA LEU A 19 13.52 0.52 2.28
C LEU A 19 12.89 -0.88 2.21
N ARG A 20 11.59 -0.96 2.43
CA ARG A 20 10.84 -2.23 2.58
C ARG A 20 10.09 -2.63 1.34
N ASN A 21 9.42 -1.69 0.71
CA ASN A 21 8.59 -1.94 -0.47
C ASN A 21 8.55 -0.70 -1.36
N ASP A 22 8.40 -0.94 -2.65
CA ASP A 22 7.97 0.02 -3.64
C ASP A 22 6.55 -0.33 -4.04
N ILE A 23 5.61 0.53 -3.69
CA ILE A 23 4.19 0.38 -3.98
C ILE A 23 3.87 1.30 -5.16
N ILE A 24 3.19 0.77 -6.16
CA ILE A 24 2.79 1.50 -7.35
C ILE A 24 1.36 2.01 -7.18
N TRP A 25 1.20 3.32 -7.08
CA TRP A 25 -0.10 3.94 -7.21
C TRP A 25 -0.45 4.12 -8.68
N MET A 26 -1.30 3.24 -9.21
CA MET A 26 -1.78 3.28 -10.58
C MET A 26 -3.08 4.09 -10.69
N LYS A 27 -3.13 4.95 -11.71
CA LYS A 27 -4.30 5.79 -12.05
C LYS A 27 -4.86 5.30 -13.37
N GLU A 28 -6.15 4.94 -13.41
CA GLU A 28 -6.84 4.59 -14.67
C GLU A 28 -7.28 5.84 -15.43
N ASN A 29 -7.30 7.00 -14.75
CA ASN A 29 -7.64 8.31 -15.30
C ASN A 29 -6.45 9.30 -15.26
N PRO A 30 -5.26 8.95 -15.80
CA PRO A 30 -4.13 9.86 -15.81
C PRO A 30 -4.41 11.08 -16.66
N MET A 31 -3.72 12.20 -16.39
CA MET A 31 -3.74 13.36 -17.28
C MET A 31 -3.21 12.95 -18.66
N PRO A 32 -3.89 13.30 -19.75
CA PRO A 32 -3.41 13.02 -21.09
C PRO A 32 -2.04 13.67 -21.34
N GLU A 33 -1.10 12.91 -21.89
CA GLU A 33 0.18 13.42 -22.36
C GLU A 33 0.20 13.44 -23.89
N SER A 34 0.63 14.55 -24.48
CA SER A 34 0.76 14.67 -25.94
C SER A 34 2.06 14.09 -26.51
N CYS A 35 2.87 13.46 -25.68
CA CYS A 35 4.15 12.85 -26.09
C CYS A 35 3.93 11.62 -26.96
N LYS A 36 4.72 11.53 -28.05
CA LYS A 36 4.66 10.43 -29.04
C LYS A 36 5.90 9.52 -29.00
N ASP A 37 6.90 9.86 -28.19
CA ASP A 37 8.21 9.21 -28.09
C ASP A 37 8.35 8.28 -26.88
N ARG A 38 7.31 8.18 -26.04
CA ARG A 38 7.25 7.32 -24.87
C ARG A 38 5.82 7.00 -24.48
N CYS A 39 5.63 6.00 -23.61
CA CYS A 39 4.34 5.70 -23.01
C CYS A 39 3.88 6.83 -22.07
N SER A 40 2.57 7.08 -22.04
CA SER A 40 1.95 7.98 -21.06
C SER A 40 2.13 7.45 -19.66
N ARG A 41 2.48 8.34 -18.72
CA ARG A 41 2.66 7.95 -17.31
C ARG A 41 1.30 7.85 -16.62
N CYS A 42 1.01 6.67 -16.06
CA CYS A 42 -0.23 6.41 -15.34
C CYS A 42 -0.03 6.02 -13.86
N TYR A 43 1.20 6.13 -13.32
CA TYR A 43 1.50 5.71 -11.95
C TYR A 43 2.48 6.63 -11.23
N GLU A 44 2.46 6.53 -9.91
CA GLU A 44 3.42 7.14 -8.98
C GLU A 44 3.95 6.09 -8.00
N HIS A 45 5.07 6.38 -7.34
CA HIS A 45 5.69 5.50 -6.35
C HIS A 45 5.31 5.91 -4.93
N ILE A 46 5.05 4.91 -4.09
CA ILE A 46 4.88 5.05 -2.64
C ILE A 46 5.89 4.11 -1.99
N PHE A 47 6.91 4.66 -1.34
CA PHE A 47 7.92 3.86 -0.69
C PHE A 47 7.57 3.58 0.76
N LEU A 48 7.52 2.30 1.13
CA LEU A 48 7.42 1.88 2.51
C LEU A 48 8.83 1.85 3.12
N LEU A 49 9.04 2.69 4.11
CA LEU A 49 10.30 2.76 4.85
C LEU A 49 10.06 2.52 6.35
N SER A 50 11.06 2.00 7.05
CA SER A 50 11.03 1.83 8.49
C SER A 50 12.36 2.22 9.13
N LYS A 51 12.33 2.69 10.40
CA LYS A 51 13.54 3.05 11.16
C LYS A 51 14.27 1.82 11.71
N SER A 52 13.60 0.67 11.83
CA SER A 52 14.18 -0.54 12.38
C SER A 52 13.75 -1.79 11.62
N ARG A 53 14.43 -2.91 11.87
CA ARG A 53 14.05 -4.20 11.28
C ARG A 53 12.68 -4.69 11.73
N LYS A 54 12.31 -4.41 13.00
CA LYS A 54 10.99 -4.69 13.56
C LYS A 54 10.21 -3.38 13.62
N TYR A 55 9.02 -3.36 13.05
CA TYR A 55 8.16 -2.19 13.00
C TYR A 55 6.69 -2.65 12.99
N PHE A 56 5.79 -1.74 13.32
CA PHE A 56 4.36 -2.00 13.22
C PHE A 56 3.95 -2.07 11.75
N PHE A 57 3.23 -3.11 11.39
CA PHE A 57 2.59 -3.25 10.08
C PHE A 57 1.40 -4.20 10.20
N ASP A 58 0.18 -3.65 10.10
CA ASP A 58 -1.04 -4.45 10.14
C ASP A 58 -1.46 -4.89 8.72
N ALA A 59 -0.93 -6.03 8.31
CA ALA A 59 -1.27 -6.64 7.02
C ALA A 59 -2.74 -7.09 6.93
N LYS A 60 -3.39 -7.39 8.08
CA LYS A 60 -4.79 -7.83 8.10
C LYS A 60 -5.74 -6.68 7.81
N ALA A 61 -5.45 -5.50 8.36
CA ALA A 61 -6.28 -4.31 8.16
C ALA A 61 -6.40 -3.89 6.69
N ILE A 62 -5.41 -4.23 5.87
CA ILE A 62 -5.38 -3.89 4.43
C ILE A 62 -5.51 -5.11 3.52
N SER A 63 -5.84 -6.29 4.07
CA SER A 63 -5.94 -7.53 3.28
C SER A 63 -7.04 -7.43 2.22
N GLU A 64 -6.84 -8.18 1.13
CA GLU A 64 -7.75 -8.22 -0.02
C GLU A 64 -8.43 -9.59 -0.13
N PRO A 65 -9.66 -9.67 -0.64
CA PRO A 65 -10.29 -10.95 -0.93
C PRO A 65 -9.49 -11.71 -2.00
N ILE A 66 -9.42 -13.02 -1.86
CA ILE A 66 -8.86 -13.87 -2.91
C ILE A 66 -9.80 -13.91 -4.12
N ALA A 67 -9.24 -14.04 -5.32
CA ALA A 67 -10.05 -14.19 -6.52
C ALA A 67 -10.91 -15.48 -6.43
N PRO A 68 -12.15 -15.47 -6.95
CA PRO A 68 -13.03 -16.66 -6.95
C PRO A 68 -12.35 -17.91 -7.52
N ALA A 69 -11.62 -17.78 -8.63
CA ALA A 69 -10.87 -18.88 -9.22
C ALA A 69 -9.79 -19.46 -8.28
N THR A 70 -9.21 -18.63 -7.41
CA THR A 70 -8.25 -19.06 -6.40
C THR A 70 -8.97 -19.84 -5.29
N ALA A 71 -10.12 -19.36 -4.84
CA ALA A 71 -10.94 -20.04 -3.84
C ALA A 71 -11.36 -21.41 -4.35
N GLU A 72 -11.88 -21.49 -5.57
CA GLU A 72 -12.25 -22.75 -6.21
C GLU A 72 -11.06 -23.73 -6.34
N ARG A 73 -9.89 -23.23 -6.72
CA ARG A 73 -8.68 -24.05 -6.78
C ARG A 73 -8.28 -24.60 -5.41
N LEU A 74 -8.42 -23.79 -4.36
CA LEU A 74 -8.14 -24.22 -2.99
C LEU A 74 -9.15 -25.28 -2.51
N LYS A 75 -10.44 -25.11 -2.83
CA LYS A 75 -11.50 -26.09 -2.52
C LYS A 75 -11.25 -27.47 -3.18
N ARG A 76 -10.82 -27.48 -4.45
CA ARG A 76 -10.53 -28.73 -5.18
C ARG A 76 -9.32 -29.48 -4.61
N GLY A 77 -8.57 -28.87 -3.69
CA GLY A 77 -7.29 -29.39 -3.24
C GLY A 77 -6.25 -29.40 -4.36
N MET A 78 -4.98 -29.46 -4.01
CA MET A 78 -3.93 -29.73 -5.00
C MET A 78 -3.94 -31.22 -5.33
N LYS A 79 -4.81 -31.68 -6.22
CA LYS A 79 -4.70 -32.99 -6.83
C LYS A 79 -3.47 -32.97 -7.74
N GLY A 80 -2.41 -33.62 -7.32
CA GLY A 80 -1.20 -33.84 -8.12
C GLY A 80 0.01 -33.11 -7.54
N GLY A 81 1.07 -33.91 -7.37
CA GLY A 81 2.38 -33.41 -6.99
C GLY A 81 2.85 -32.33 -7.96
N SER A 82 3.56 -31.35 -7.44
CA SER A 82 4.18 -30.29 -8.22
C SER A 82 4.87 -30.89 -9.46
N LYS A 83 4.60 -30.34 -10.64
CA LYS A 83 5.37 -30.64 -11.86
C LYS A 83 6.88 -30.46 -11.69
N TYR A 84 7.28 -29.71 -10.66
CA TYR A 84 8.66 -29.40 -10.27
C TYR A 84 9.16 -30.23 -9.07
N GLY A 85 8.39 -31.26 -8.66
CA GLY A 85 8.67 -32.04 -7.45
C GLY A 85 9.61 -33.23 -7.65
N LYS A 86 10.40 -33.29 -8.72
CA LYS A 86 11.50 -34.27 -8.78
C LYS A 86 12.70 -33.69 -8.04
N PRO A 87 13.26 -34.43 -7.05
CA PRO A 87 14.47 -33.98 -6.35
C PRO A 87 15.60 -33.80 -7.36
N VAL A 88 16.22 -32.66 -7.37
CA VAL A 88 17.47 -32.44 -8.10
C VAL A 88 18.59 -32.97 -7.20
N PRO A 89 19.36 -33.96 -7.64
CA PRO A 89 20.47 -34.51 -6.87
C PRO A 89 21.47 -33.37 -6.51
N GLY A 90 21.77 -33.22 -5.21
CA GLY A 90 22.75 -32.27 -4.72
C GLY A 90 22.19 -30.92 -4.25
N GLN A 91 20.89 -30.64 -4.37
CA GLN A 91 20.28 -29.49 -3.72
C GLN A 91 19.62 -29.88 -2.39
N PRO A 92 19.85 -29.11 -1.30
CA PRO A 92 19.09 -29.31 -0.06
C PRO A 92 17.60 -29.16 -0.40
N GLN A 93 16.80 -30.17 -0.12
CA GLN A 93 15.35 -30.11 -0.30
C GLN A 93 14.82 -29.00 0.60
N THR A 94 14.53 -27.86 0.03
CA THR A 94 13.64 -26.89 0.67
C THR A 94 12.35 -27.65 0.93
N GLN A 95 12.05 -27.89 2.20
CA GLN A 95 10.77 -28.50 2.58
C GLN A 95 9.68 -27.58 2.04
N THR A 96 9.15 -27.97 0.90
CA THR A 96 7.98 -27.29 0.33
C THR A 96 6.91 -27.40 1.38
N ILE A 97 6.33 -26.27 1.74
CA ILE A 97 5.23 -26.09 2.69
C ILE A 97 3.98 -26.93 2.31
N ASN A 98 4.05 -27.64 1.21
CA ASN A 98 3.07 -28.57 0.68
C ASN A 98 3.40 -30.02 1.04
N ARG A 99 3.42 -30.34 2.34
CA ARG A 99 3.19 -31.75 2.72
C ARG A 99 1.79 -32.12 2.23
N PRO A 100 1.62 -33.23 1.48
CA PRO A 100 0.30 -33.79 1.29
C PRO A 100 -0.27 -34.04 2.68
N ARG A 101 -1.28 -33.28 3.08
CA ARG A 101 -2.05 -33.62 4.27
C ARG A 101 -2.75 -34.91 3.92
N GLU A 102 -2.44 -35.98 4.63
CA GLU A 102 -3.19 -37.22 4.57
C GLU A 102 -4.67 -36.90 4.73
N HIS A 103 -5.43 -37.17 3.68
CA HIS A 103 -6.87 -37.33 3.61
C HIS A 103 -7.73 -36.54 4.60
N GLY A 104 -8.00 -35.28 4.29
CA GLY A 104 -9.10 -34.52 4.84
C GLY A 104 -9.62 -33.59 3.74
N GLU A 105 -10.90 -33.59 3.48
CA GLU A 105 -11.53 -32.58 2.64
C GLU A 105 -11.24 -31.20 3.21
N ILE A 106 -10.72 -30.30 2.37
CA ILE A 106 -10.52 -28.91 2.76
C ILE A 106 -11.93 -28.30 2.86
N THR A 107 -12.40 -28.13 4.08
CA THR A 107 -13.67 -27.46 4.35
C THR A 107 -13.53 -25.96 4.12
N ASP A 108 -14.61 -25.27 3.76
CA ASP A 108 -14.62 -23.82 3.50
C ASP A 108 -14.04 -22.99 4.65
N CYS A 109 -14.15 -23.45 5.89
CA CYS A 109 -13.57 -22.80 7.07
C CYS A 109 -12.03 -22.85 7.14
N MET A 110 -11.37 -23.73 6.35
CA MET A 110 -9.91 -23.84 6.28
C MET A 110 -9.29 -22.93 5.22
N ILE A 111 -10.11 -22.34 4.35
CA ILE A 111 -9.65 -21.44 3.31
C ILE A 111 -9.69 -20.02 3.87
N ASN A 112 -8.53 -19.40 4.04
CA ASN A 112 -8.50 -17.98 4.32
C ASN A 112 -9.02 -17.22 3.09
N PRO A 113 -10.19 -16.57 3.16
CA PRO A 113 -10.76 -15.86 2.03
C PRO A 113 -9.99 -14.56 1.70
N MET A 114 -9.04 -14.19 2.56
CA MET A 114 -8.25 -12.98 2.44
C MET A 114 -6.80 -13.31 2.11
N ARG A 115 -6.14 -12.41 1.40
CA ARG A 115 -4.70 -12.43 1.10
C ARG A 115 -4.08 -11.10 1.45
N ASN A 116 -2.77 -11.09 1.59
CA ASN A 116 -2.03 -9.82 1.72
C ASN A 116 -2.31 -8.92 0.52
N LYS A 117 -2.47 -7.62 0.79
CA LYS A 117 -2.61 -6.60 -0.24
C LYS A 117 -1.38 -6.62 -1.16
N ARG A 118 -1.63 -6.54 -2.47
CA ARG A 118 -0.56 -6.43 -3.46
C ARG A 118 -0.02 -5.01 -3.51
N ASP A 119 1.16 -4.86 -4.06
CA ASP A 119 1.91 -3.60 -4.15
C ASP A 119 1.56 -2.74 -5.37
N VAL A 120 0.53 -3.09 -6.14
CA VAL A 120 -0.06 -2.23 -7.16
C VAL A 120 -1.47 -1.82 -6.72
N TRP A 121 -1.62 -0.53 -6.41
CA TRP A 121 -2.87 0.05 -5.91
C TRP A 121 -3.53 0.89 -7.00
N VAL A 122 -4.71 0.48 -7.43
CA VAL A 122 -5.50 1.20 -8.43
C VAL A 122 -6.39 2.19 -7.70
N VAL A 123 -6.03 3.47 -7.75
CA VAL A 123 -6.79 4.55 -7.12
C VAL A 123 -6.85 5.73 -8.07
N ASN A 124 -8.05 6.05 -8.55
CA ASN A 124 -8.27 7.17 -9.46
C ASN A 124 -8.19 8.52 -8.74
N THR A 125 -7.68 9.53 -9.42
CA THR A 125 -7.69 10.89 -8.91
C THR A 125 -9.11 11.44 -8.91
N VAL A 126 -9.43 12.22 -7.87
CA VAL A 126 -10.71 12.92 -7.76
C VAL A 126 -10.44 14.42 -7.82
N PRO A 127 -11.18 15.16 -8.66
CA PRO A 127 -11.04 16.62 -8.71
C PRO A 127 -11.27 17.24 -7.33
N PHE A 128 -10.34 18.05 -6.87
CA PHE A 128 -10.46 18.80 -5.63
C PHE A 128 -11.01 20.20 -5.92
N LYS A 129 -12.14 20.56 -5.30
CA LYS A 129 -12.82 21.84 -5.54
C LYS A 129 -12.21 23.04 -4.80
N GLY A 130 -11.16 22.86 -4.03
CA GLY A 130 -10.61 23.84 -3.09
C GLY A 130 -9.34 24.56 -3.56
N GLY A 131 -9.06 24.70 -4.85
CA GLY A 131 -7.91 25.50 -5.35
C GLY A 131 -6.52 24.87 -5.12
N HIS A 132 -6.40 23.67 -4.58
CA HIS A 132 -5.14 22.96 -4.40
C HIS A 132 -4.92 21.99 -5.57
N TYR A 133 -3.83 22.18 -6.34
CA TYR A 133 -3.61 21.47 -7.60
C TYR A 133 -3.06 20.04 -7.48
N ALA A 134 -2.59 19.59 -6.32
CA ALA A 134 -1.88 18.32 -6.16
C ALA A 134 -2.40 17.45 -5.01
N ALA A 135 -3.69 17.56 -4.66
CA ALA A 135 -4.26 16.75 -3.58
C ALA A 135 -4.42 15.29 -4.03
N TYR A 136 -3.84 14.37 -3.27
CA TYR A 136 -4.10 12.94 -3.45
C TYR A 136 -5.43 12.52 -2.82
N PRO A 137 -6.09 11.46 -3.36
CA PRO A 137 -7.39 11.03 -2.87
C PRO A 137 -7.28 10.37 -1.48
N PRO A 138 -8.29 10.54 -0.58
CA PRO A 138 -8.33 9.86 0.73
C PRO A 138 -8.12 8.35 0.66
N LYS A 139 -8.71 7.68 -0.34
CA LYS A 139 -8.56 6.24 -0.58
C LYS A 139 -7.12 5.76 -0.75
N LEU A 140 -6.18 6.67 -1.08
CA LEU A 140 -4.77 6.35 -1.16
C LEU A 140 -4.13 6.34 0.23
N VAL A 141 -4.56 7.24 1.11
CA VAL A 141 -4.05 7.41 2.48
C VAL A 141 -4.54 6.31 3.41
N GLU A 142 -5.80 5.89 3.24
CA GLU A 142 -6.44 4.88 4.08
C GLU A 142 -5.59 3.62 4.30
N PRO A 143 -5.14 2.89 3.26
CA PRO A 143 -4.33 1.70 3.47
C PRO A 143 -2.96 2.01 4.08
N CYS A 144 -2.38 3.19 3.84
CA CYS A 144 -1.14 3.60 4.47
C CYS A 144 -1.30 3.76 5.99
N LEU A 145 -2.38 4.41 6.44
CA LEU A 145 -2.66 4.62 7.85
C LEU A 145 -3.09 3.32 8.54
N LEU A 146 -3.96 2.52 7.91
CA LEU A 146 -4.40 1.24 8.45
C LEU A 146 -3.21 0.29 8.71
N SER A 147 -2.28 0.23 7.77
CA SER A 147 -1.14 -0.68 7.92
C SER A 147 -0.01 -0.10 8.76
N GLY A 148 0.23 1.22 8.70
CA GLY A 148 1.43 1.84 9.26
C GLY A 148 1.26 2.55 10.60
N CYS A 149 0.01 2.82 11.03
CA CYS A 149 -0.26 3.54 12.27
C CYS A 149 -1.35 2.82 13.08
N PRO A 150 -1.06 2.39 14.32
CA PRO A 150 -2.09 1.80 15.19
C PRO A 150 -3.17 2.84 15.53
N GLU A 151 -4.34 2.37 15.94
CA GLU A 151 -5.41 3.23 16.46
C GLU A 151 -4.90 4.04 17.67
N GLY A 152 -5.27 5.32 17.75
CA GLY A 152 -4.72 6.25 18.74
C GLY A 152 -3.27 6.69 18.49
N GLY A 153 -2.60 6.16 17.46
CA GLY A 153 -1.25 6.57 17.08
C GLY A 153 -1.21 7.97 16.44
N ILE A 154 -0.01 8.51 16.26
CA ILE A 154 0.22 9.83 15.68
C ILE A 154 0.76 9.70 14.26
N VAL A 155 0.13 10.40 13.32
CA VAL A 155 0.55 10.51 11.92
C VAL A 155 1.21 11.87 11.71
N LEU A 156 2.44 11.89 11.18
CA LEU A 156 3.13 13.11 10.78
C LEU A 156 3.07 13.26 9.26
N ASP A 157 2.60 14.40 8.78
CA ASP A 157 2.69 14.79 7.38
C ASP A 157 3.46 16.12 7.25
N PRO A 158 4.73 16.10 6.82
CA PRO A 158 5.55 17.28 6.70
C PRO A 158 5.24 18.17 5.49
N PHE A 159 4.32 17.73 4.60
CA PHE A 159 3.85 18.45 3.42
C PHE A 159 2.33 18.45 3.37
N PHE A 160 1.71 19.02 4.40
CA PHE A 160 0.30 18.79 4.74
C PHE A 160 -0.70 19.26 3.68
N GLY A 161 -0.36 20.31 2.93
CA GLY A 161 -1.22 20.85 1.87
C GLY A 161 -2.64 21.13 2.37
N SER A 162 -3.63 20.59 1.66
CA SER A 162 -5.05 20.73 2.02
C SER A 162 -5.52 19.79 3.14
N GLY A 163 -4.61 19.11 3.85
CA GLY A 163 -4.93 18.31 5.03
C GLY A 163 -5.57 16.94 4.79
N THR A 164 -5.38 16.34 3.62
CA THR A 164 -5.99 15.03 3.31
C THR A 164 -5.57 13.95 4.31
N THR A 165 -4.27 13.89 4.67
CA THR A 165 -3.75 12.95 5.65
C THR A 165 -4.39 13.14 7.03
N GLY A 166 -4.48 14.38 7.50
CA GLY A 166 -5.08 14.71 8.80
C GLY A 166 -6.57 14.38 8.86
N MET A 167 -7.30 14.68 7.79
CA MET A 167 -8.72 14.34 7.68
C MET A 167 -8.93 12.83 7.80
N VAL A 168 -8.16 12.02 7.05
CA VAL A 168 -8.27 10.55 7.09
C VAL A 168 -7.82 10.02 8.46
N ALA A 169 -6.74 10.56 9.03
CA ALA A 169 -6.27 10.17 10.36
C ALA A 169 -7.36 10.38 11.42
N LYS A 170 -7.99 11.57 11.46
CA LYS A 170 -9.09 11.89 12.38
C LYS A 170 -10.28 10.95 12.20
N GLN A 171 -10.69 10.69 10.95
CA GLN A 171 -11.80 9.77 10.63
C GLN A 171 -11.53 8.34 11.10
N MET A 172 -10.27 7.94 11.13
CA MET A 172 -9.83 6.60 11.53
C MET A 172 -9.40 6.49 13.00
N GLY A 173 -9.66 7.51 13.84
CA GLY A 173 -9.29 7.49 15.25
C GLY A 173 -7.78 7.58 15.51
N ARG A 174 -7.04 8.27 14.63
CA ARG A 174 -5.62 8.58 14.83
C ARG A 174 -5.44 10.06 15.08
N HIS A 175 -4.38 10.41 15.82
CA HIS A 175 -3.91 11.78 15.93
C HIS A 175 -3.05 12.15 14.72
N TYR A 176 -2.90 13.44 14.45
CA TYR A 176 -2.04 13.89 13.35
C TYR A 176 -1.28 15.15 13.73
N ILE A 177 -0.13 15.32 13.06
CA ILE A 177 0.67 16.55 13.05
C ILE A 177 0.91 16.89 11.60
N GLY A 178 0.43 18.06 11.14
CA GLY A 178 0.65 18.55 9.79
C GLY A 178 1.61 19.73 9.80
N ILE A 179 2.53 19.77 8.85
CA ILE A 179 3.41 20.92 8.61
C ILE A 179 3.11 21.46 7.22
N GLU A 180 2.75 22.76 7.15
CA GLU A 180 2.45 23.44 5.90
C GLU A 180 3.09 24.81 5.89
N LEU A 181 3.81 25.11 4.81
CA LEU A 181 4.52 26.39 4.66
C LEU A 181 3.59 27.51 4.18
N ASN A 182 2.58 27.18 3.35
CA ASN A 182 1.63 28.16 2.86
C ASN A 182 0.47 28.34 3.86
N PRO A 183 0.33 29.54 4.46
CA PRO A 183 -0.73 29.79 5.45
C PRO A 183 -2.14 29.61 4.88
N GLU A 184 -2.38 29.88 3.60
CA GLU A 184 -3.69 29.69 2.98
C GLU A 184 -4.08 28.19 2.93
N TYR A 185 -3.11 27.31 2.66
CA TYR A 185 -3.34 25.87 2.71
C TYR A 185 -3.51 25.36 4.13
N ALA A 186 -2.80 25.93 5.09
CA ALA A 186 -2.99 25.60 6.51
C ALA A 186 -4.42 25.95 6.97
N GLU A 187 -4.94 27.12 6.63
CA GLU A 187 -6.33 27.49 6.95
C GLU A 187 -7.35 26.63 6.22
N LEU A 188 -7.08 26.30 4.94
CA LEU A 188 -7.92 25.37 4.19
C LEU A 188 -7.98 23.98 4.85
N ALA A 189 -6.83 23.47 5.32
CA ALA A 189 -6.75 22.20 6.02
C ALA A 189 -7.52 22.23 7.34
N LYS A 190 -7.39 23.30 8.13
CA LYS A 190 -8.16 23.54 9.37
C LYS A 190 -9.66 23.48 9.12
N ALA A 191 -10.14 24.26 8.16
CA ALA A 191 -11.55 24.31 7.80
C ALA A 191 -12.07 22.93 7.35
N ARG A 192 -11.27 22.19 6.57
CA ARG A 192 -11.63 20.87 6.05
C ARG A 192 -11.71 19.79 7.13
N ILE A 193 -10.87 19.87 8.14
CA ILE A 193 -10.80 18.85 9.21
C ILE A 193 -11.79 19.16 10.35
N GLY A 194 -12.43 20.33 10.33
CA GLY A 194 -13.43 20.74 11.33
C GLY A 194 -12.86 21.58 12.47
N GLY A 195 -11.89 22.42 12.18
CA GLY A 195 -11.50 23.56 13.03
C GLY A 195 -10.69 23.28 14.30
N GLU A 196 -10.41 22.02 14.62
CA GLU A 196 -9.55 21.66 15.75
C GLU A 196 -8.18 21.18 15.25
N ILE A 197 -7.20 22.03 15.42
CA ILE A 197 -5.76 21.70 15.32
C ILE A 197 -5.13 21.93 16.69
#